data_2931d7bf6a4ac1c985a0aa0b1f4504b6
#
_entry.id   2931d7bf6a4ac1c985a0aa0b1f4504b6
#
_cell.length_a   1.000
_cell.length_b   1.000
_cell.length_c   1.000
_cell.angle_alpha   90.00
_cell.angle_beta   90.00
_cell.angle_gamma   90.00
#
_symmetry.space_group_name_H-M   'P 1'
#
loop_
_entity.id
_entity.type
_entity.pdbx_description
1 polymer ?
#
loop_
_entity_poly.entity_id
_entity_poly.type
_entity_poly.pdbx_seq_one_letter_code
_entity_poly.pdbx_strand_id
1 'polypeptide(L)'
;MVLRLDGKVAIITGAGSGFGRATARRFAREGARVVVADVDEDGGRETVDLIGGAAAGAEVFVGDVSDPSTALRAVELTQAVFGTLTTLVNNAGIAQHEMRDTWDIDVAAWDRLLQVNLRSVYACSRASIPAMLGAGGGSIVNVASIAASVCIGGAAYAASKGAILSYTRHIARELAGREVRANCVSPGFMRTPMTTGERSGLTDVEQEARLDAFGRLVPMRRVGTADDIANAILFLASDEAEYITGQELLVDGGYVVR
;
A
#
# COMPACT_ATOMS: atom_id res chain seq x y z
N MET A 1 19.08 -18.80 7.01
CA MET A 1 18.45 -18.02 5.91
C MET A 1 18.74 -16.55 6.18
N VAL A 2 19.22 -15.79 5.23
CA VAL A 2 19.42 -14.35 5.39
C VAL A 2 18.04 -13.70 5.32
N LEU A 3 17.67 -12.90 6.33
CA LEU A 3 16.40 -12.15 6.35
C LEU A 3 16.52 -10.96 5.39
N ARG A 4 15.54 -10.80 4.50
CA ARG A 4 15.59 -9.83 3.41
C ARG A 4 15.42 -8.36 3.85
N LEU A 5 14.87 -8.15 5.04
CA LEU A 5 14.65 -6.82 5.65
C LEU A 5 15.31 -6.70 7.04
N ASP A 6 16.38 -7.48 7.30
CA ASP A 6 17.10 -7.38 8.56
C ASP A 6 17.61 -5.94 8.78
N GLY A 7 17.37 -5.41 9.99
CA GLY A 7 17.72 -4.04 10.34
C GLY A 7 16.85 -2.93 9.72
N LYS A 8 15.92 -3.23 8.81
CA LYS A 8 15.01 -2.24 8.24
C LYS A 8 13.90 -1.88 9.24
N VAL A 9 13.44 -0.64 9.17
CA VAL A 9 12.30 -0.12 9.93
C VAL A 9 11.28 0.45 8.96
N ALA A 10 10.04 -0.04 9.04
CA ALA A 10 9.01 0.26 8.06
C ALA A 10 7.77 0.90 8.68
N ILE A 11 7.19 1.88 7.99
CA ILE A 11 5.80 2.31 8.17
C ILE A 11 4.98 1.71 7.05
N ILE A 12 3.85 1.06 7.39
CA ILE A 12 2.90 0.52 6.42
C ILE A 12 1.53 1.14 6.71
N THR A 13 1.00 1.90 5.76
CA THR A 13 -0.29 2.58 5.91
C THR A 13 -1.45 1.71 5.44
N GLY A 14 -2.64 1.83 6.07
CA GLY A 14 -3.76 0.95 5.81
C GLY A 14 -3.45 -0.50 6.17
N ALA A 15 -2.70 -0.71 7.26
CA ALA A 15 -2.17 -2.01 7.63
C ALA A 15 -3.04 -2.79 8.63
N GLY A 16 -4.21 -2.27 8.98
CA GLY A 16 -5.23 -2.96 9.77
C GLY A 16 -5.93 -4.11 9.04
N SER A 17 -5.82 -4.19 7.70
CA SER A 17 -6.45 -5.23 6.90
C SER A 17 -5.77 -5.46 5.54
N GLY A 18 -6.24 -6.45 4.77
CA GLY A 18 -5.92 -6.64 3.35
C GLY A 18 -4.41 -6.71 3.04
N PHE A 19 -3.99 -5.97 2.03
CA PHE A 19 -2.58 -5.95 1.58
C PHE A 19 -1.63 -5.39 2.64
N GLY A 20 -2.06 -4.34 3.35
CA GLY A 20 -1.24 -3.72 4.39
C GLY A 20 -0.94 -4.69 5.53
N ARG A 21 -1.94 -5.42 6.03
CA ARG A 21 -1.78 -6.48 7.04
C ARG A 21 -0.85 -7.60 6.55
N ALA A 22 -1.08 -8.10 5.34
CA ALA A 22 -0.23 -9.14 4.75
C ALA A 22 1.23 -8.68 4.61
N THR A 23 1.43 -7.42 4.16
CA THR A 23 2.75 -6.80 4.03
C THR A 23 3.43 -6.66 5.39
N ALA A 24 2.73 -6.15 6.42
CA ALA A 24 3.27 -5.97 7.76
C ALA A 24 3.75 -7.30 8.35
N ARG A 25 2.92 -8.34 8.24
CA ARG A 25 3.29 -9.71 8.69
C ARG A 25 4.46 -10.28 7.90
N ARG A 26 4.50 -10.05 6.59
CA ARG A 26 5.58 -10.52 5.72
C ARG A 26 6.90 -9.81 6.06
N PHE A 27 6.86 -8.50 6.26
CA PHE A 27 8.04 -7.70 6.62
C PHE A 27 8.63 -8.12 7.96
N ALA A 28 7.79 -8.31 8.98
CA ALA A 28 8.24 -8.78 10.29
C ALA A 28 8.91 -10.16 10.22
N ARG A 29 8.36 -11.09 9.41
CA ARG A 29 8.97 -12.42 9.18
C ARG A 29 10.33 -12.35 8.49
N GLU A 30 10.58 -11.27 7.76
CA GLU A 30 11.83 -11.00 7.05
C GLU A 30 12.78 -10.07 7.85
N GLY A 31 12.50 -9.86 9.15
CA GLY A 31 13.39 -9.17 10.08
C GLY A 31 13.17 -7.67 10.23
N ALA A 32 12.20 -7.08 9.56
CA ALA A 32 11.88 -5.67 9.74
C ALA A 32 11.16 -5.40 11.05
N ARG A 33 11.43 -4.24 11.65
CA ARG A 33 10.55 -3.61 12.65
C ARG A 33 9.47 -2.81 11.91
N VAL A 34 8.22 -2.90 12.38
CA VAL A 34 7.07 -2.41 11.60
C VAL A 34 6.16 -1.52 12.44
N VAL A 35 5.85 -0.33 11.94
CA VAL A 35 4.72 0.47 12.41
C VAL A 35 3.50 0.19 11.51
N VAL A 36 2.47 -0.37 12.12
CA VAL A 36 1.16 -0.64 11.54
C VAL A 36 0.31 0.61 11.67
N ALA A 37 0.20 1.40 10.60
CA ALA A 37 -0.56 2.66 10.61
C ALA A 37 -1.95 2.45 9.98
N ASP A 38 -3.00 2.70 10.75
CA ASP A 38 -4.39 2.60 10.27
C ASP A 38 -5.30 3.61 11.00
N VAL A 39 -6.46 3.90 10.42
CA VAL A 39 -7.55 4.63 11.10
C VAL A 39 -8.39 3.70 11.98
N ASP A 40 -8.41 2.41 11.63
CA ASP A 40 -9.07 1.34 12.38
C ASP A 40 -8.11 0.81 13.46
N GLU A 41 -8.37 1.23 14.70
CA GLU A 41 -7.55 0.85 15.85
C GLU A 41 -7.58 -0.67 16.10
N ASP A 42 -8.76 -1.28 16.04
CA ASP A 42 -8.92 -2.71 16.31
C ASP A 42 -8.20 -3.55 15.26
N GLY A 43 -8.37 -3.22 13.97
CA GLY A 43 -7.67 -3.87 12.87
C GLY A 43 -6.14 -3.68 12.94
N GLY A 44 -5.69 -2.49 13.35
CA GLY A 44 -4.27 -2.21 13.57
C GLY A 44 -3.68 -3.05 14.70
N ARG A 45 -4.34 -3.10 15.86
CA ARG A 45 -3.94 -3.91 17.03
C ARG A 45 -3.92 -5.40 16.69
N GLU A 46 -4.96 -5.91 16.03
CA GLU A 46 -5.00 -7.30 15.57
C GLU A 46 -3.78 -7.63 14.67
N THR A 47 -3.41 -6.72 13.78
CA THR A 47 -2.24 -6.94 12.92
C THR A 47 -0.95 -7.00 13.74
N VAL A 48 -0.78 -6.12 14.73
CA VAL A 48 0.36 -6.13 15.65
C VAL A 48 0.42 -7.44 16.45
N ASP A 49 -0.72 -7.91 16.96
CA ASP A 49 -0.83 -9.18 17.71
C ASP A 49 -0.46 -10.38 16.81
N LEU A 50 -0.92 -10.40 15.57
CA LEU A 50 -0.58 -11.43 14.57
C LEU A 50 0.92 -11.47 14.21
N ILE A 51 1.65 -10.39 14.43
CA ILE A 51 3.11 -10.32 14.27
C ILE A 51 3.82 -10.83 15.52
N GLY A 52 3.24 -10.66 16.69
CA GLY A 52 3.80 -11.00 18.00
C GLY A 52 4.09 -9.80 18.88
N GLY A 53 3.46 -8.66 18.57
CA GLY A 53 3.51 -7.45 19.38
C GLY A 53 4.86 -6.73 19.37
N ALA A 54 5.05 -5.88 20.36
CA ALA A 54 6.28 -5.09 20.53
C ALA A 54 7.54 -5.97 20.68
N ALA A 55 7.41 -7.15 21.26
CA ALA A 55 8.53 -8.11 21.39
C ALA A 55 9.05 -8.61 20.05
N ALA A 56 8.18 -8.65 19.03
CA ALA A 56 8.53 -8.97 17.64
C ALA A 56 8.85 -7.72 16.79
N GLY A 57 8.96 -6.53 17.40
CA GLY A 57 9.27 -5.30 16.71
C GLY A 57 8.09 -4.68 15.95
N ALA A 58 6.86 -4.89 16.41
CA ALA A 58 5.65 -4.30 15.82
C ALA A 58 5.01 -3.28 16.77
N GLU A 59 4.60 -2.13 16.22
CA GLU A 59 3.93 -1.05 16.94
C GLU A 59 2.71 -0.55 16.14
N VAL A 60 1.64 -0.14 16.81
CA VAL A 60 0.45 0.41 16.18
C VAL A 60 0.49 1.93 16.19
N PHE A 61 0.08 2.55 15.07
CA PHE A 61 -0.21 3.97 14.97
C PHE A 61 -1.64 4.18 14.47
N VAL A 62 -2.48 4.82 15.27
CA VAL A 62 -3.88 5.11 14.92
C VAL A 62 -4.01 6.54 14.44
N GLY A 63 -4.49 6.73 13.20
CA GLY A 63 -4.73 8.06 12.64
C GLY A 63 -4.94 8.12 11.14
N ASP A 64 -5.61 9.20 10.68
CA ASP A 64 -5.80 9.48 9.25
C ASP A 64 -4.53 10.11 8.66
N VAL A 65 -3.73 9.30 7.99
CA VAL A 65 -2.47 9.73 7.37
C VAL A 65 -2.65 10.61 6.12
N SER A 66 -3.88 10.89 5.70
CA SER A 66 -4.16 11.93 4.71
C SER A 66 -4.01 13.35 5.29
N ASP A 67 -3.99 13.49 6.62
CA ASP A 67 -3.60 14.70 7.31
C ASP A 67 -2.07 14.76 7.46
N PRO A 68 -1.39 15.81 6.95
CA PRO A 68 0.06 15.93 7.03
C PRO A 68 0.65 15.95 8.44
N SER A 69 -0.09 16.47 9.43
CA SER A 69 0.36 16.47 10.82
C SER A 69 0.30 15.07 11.43
N THR A 70 -0.71 14.29 11.05
CA THR A 70 -0.84 12.88 11.45
C THR A 70 0.23 12.02 10.79
N ALA A 71 0.52 12.22 9.51
CA ALA A 71 1.62 11.54 8.83
C ALA A 71 2.98 11.84 9.47
N LEU A 72 3.22 13.08 9.91
CA LEU A 72 4.43 13.44 10.65
C LEU A 72 4.53 12.73 11.99
N ARG A 73 3.42 12.68 12.77
CA ARG A 73 3.40 11.96 14.06
C ARG A 73 3.69 10.46 13.90
N ALA A 74 3.28 9.83 12.79
CA ALA A 74 3.62 8.44 12.52
C ALA A 74 5.14 8.25 12.35
N VAL A 75 5.82 9.18 11.69
CA VAL A 75 7.29 9.15 11.54
C VAL A 75 7.97 9.42 12.88
N GLU A 76 7.50 10.41 13.65
CA GLU A 76 8.03 10.73 14.98
C GLU A 76 7.92 9.53 15.95
N LEU A 77 6.75 8.86 15.97
CA LEU A 77 6.56 7.63 16.74
C LEU A 77 7.58 6.56 16.30
N THR A 78 7.72 6.35 14.99
CA THR A 78 8.64 5.34 14.44
C THR A 78 10.07 5.60 14.87
N GLN A 79 10.53 6.84 14.80
CA GLN A 79 11.88 7.22 15.22
C GLN A 79 12.05 7.12 16.75
N ALA A 80 11.03 7.49 17.53
CA ALA A 80 11.08 7.37 18.99
C ALA A 80 11.17 5.92 19.47
N VAL A 81 10.42 5.00 18.81
CA VAL A 81 10.38 3.59 19.19
C VAL A 81 11.55 2.79 18.61
N PHE A 82 11.90 3.04 17.36
CA PHE A 82 12.86 2.21 16.61
C PHE A 82 14.17 2.91 16.23
N GLY A 83 14.27 4.22 16.49
CA GLY A 83 15.51 4.99 16.28
C GLY A 83 15.73 5.47 14.83
N THR A 84 15.04 4.89 13.85
CA THR A 84 15.22 5.20 12.41
C THR A 84 13.96 4.90 11.61
N LEU A 85 13.96 5.31 10.33
CA LEU A 85 12.96 4.92 9.33
C LEU A 85 13.66 4.69 7.99
N THR A 86 13.53 3.50 7.42
CA THR A 86 14.20 3.12 6.15
C THR A 86 13.21 2.71 5.06
N THR A 87 11.95 2.43 5.42
CA THR A 87 10.98 1.91 4.46
C THR A 87 9.60 2.53 4.69
N LEU A 88 8.96 2.98 3.60
CA LEU A 88 7.58 3.46 3.61
C LEU A 88 6.75 2.65 2.61
N VAL A 89 5.64 2.06 3.07
CA VAL A 89 4.65 1.45 2.19
C VAL A 89 3.36 2.28 2.25
N ASN A 90 3.10 3.03 1.19
CA ASN A 90 1.86 3.79 1.03
C ASN A 90 0.79 2.86 0.44
N ASN A 91 0.02 2.21 1.33
CA ASN A 91 -1.01 1.27 0.95
C ASN A 91 -2.42 1.76 1.30
N ALA A 92 -2.58 2.70 2.22
CA ALA A 92 -3.89 3.26 2.59
C ALA A 92 -4.67 3.72 1.35
N GLY A 93 -5.94 3.34 1.28
CA GLY A 93 -6.78 3.71 0.15
C GLY A 93 -8.20 3.18 0.27
N ILE A 94 -9.13 3.84 -0.43
CA ILE A 94 -10.54 3.47 -0.55
C ILE A 94 -10.92 3.26 -2.01
N ALA A 95 -11.96 2.45 -2.24
CA ALA A 95 -12.55 2.26 -3.57
C ALA A 95 -13.62 3.33 -3.85
N GLN A 96 -13.92 3.52 -5.12
CA GLN A 96 -15.14 4.21 -5.52
C GLN A 96 -16.29 3.20 -5.43
N HIS A 97 -17.19 3.40 -4.47
CA HIS A 97 -18.29 2.45 -4.22
C HIS A 97 -19.42 2.56 -5.25
N GLU A 98 -19.72 3.77 -5.70
CA GLU A 98 -20.78 4.02 -6.69
C GLU A 98 -20.16 4.18 -8.07
N MET A 99 -20.54 3.26 -8.97
CA MET A 99 -20.20 3.37 -10.39
C MET A 99 -21.24 4.26 -11.07
N ARG A 100 -20.85 5.51 -11.30
CA ARG A 100 -21.66 6.55 -11.96
C ARG A 100 -20.95 7.05 -13.19
N ASP A 101 -21.68 7.64 -14.10
CA ASP A 101 -21.09 8.41 -15.19
C ASP A 101 -20.25 9.56 -14.61
N THR A 102 -19.16 9.91 -15.29
CA THR A 102 -18.18 10.86 -14.77
C THR A 102 -18.78 12.21 -14.40
N TRP A 103 -19.80 12.67 -15.14
CA TRP A 103 -20.47 13.94 -14.89
C TRP A 103 -21.47 13.90 -13.72
N ASP A 104 -21.82 12.71 -13.21
CA ASP A 104 -22.73 12.50 -12.08
C ASP A 104 -22.00 12.13 -10.76
N ILE A 105 -20.67 12.12 -10.78
CA ILE A 105 -19.89 11.88 -9.58
C ILE A 105 -20.04 13.08 -8.64
N ASP A 106 -20.46 12.82 -7.39
CA ASP A 106 -20.50 13.85 -6.36
C ASP A 106 -19.11 14.40 -6.09
N VAL A 107 -18.98 15.73 -6.08
CA VAL A 107 -17.69 16.42 -5.89
C VAL A 107 -17.06 16.10 -4.53
N ALA A 108 -17.87 16.00 -3.48
CA ALA A 108 -17.36 15.66 -2.15
C ALA A 108 -16.83 14.20 -2.08
N ALA A 109 -17.50 13.27 -2.79
CA ALA A 109 -17.02 11.89 -2.92
C ALA A 109 -15.70 11.82 -3.73
N TRP A 110 -15.60 12.60 -4.81
CA TRP A 110 -14.36 12.76 -5.57
C TRP A 110 -13.22 13.29 -4.70
N ASP A 111 -13.44 14.40 -4.00
CA ASP A 111 -12.44 15.03 -3.13
C ASP A 111 -12.00 14.09 -2.00
N ARG A 112 -12.95 13.41 -1.37
CA ARG A 112 -12.65 12.43 -0.30
C ARG A 112 -11.77 11.29 -0.82
N LEU A 113 -12.04 10.79 -2.02
CA LEU A 113 -11.26 9.72 -2.62
C LEU A 113 -9.83 10.17 -2.93
N LEU A 114 -9.64 11.34 -3.54
CA LEU A 114 -8.33 11.92 -3.79
C LEU A 114 -7.59 12.23 -2.48
N GLN A 115 -8.30 12.72 -1.46
CA GLN A 115 -7.72 12.95 -0.14
C GLN A 115 -7.13 11.66 0.44
N VAL A 116 -7.92 10.58 0.45
CA VAL A 116 -7.46 9.31 1.05
C VAL A 116 -6.41 8.64 0.18
N ASN A 117 -6.62 8.54 -1.15
CA ASN A 117 -5.75 7.71 -2.00
C ASN A 117 -4.47 8.42 -2.45
N LEU A 118 -4.52 9.73 -2.69
CA LEU A 118 -3.40 10.47 -3.26
C LEU A 118 -2.71 11.38 -2.22
N ARG A 119 -3.49 12.19 -1.49
CA ARG A 119 -2.92 13.11 -0.50
C ARG A 119 -2.19 12.36 0.62
N SER A 120 -2.68 11.18 1.04
CA SER A 120 -1.97 10.32 2.01
C SER A 120 -0.59 9.92 1.52
N VAL A 121 -0.46 9.50 0.25
CA VAL A 121 0.82 9.15 -0.36
C VAL A 121 1.79 10.32 -0.33
N TYR A 122 1.32 11.52 -0.69
CA TYR A 122 2.12 12.74 -0.61
C TYR A 122 2.51 13.07 0.83
N ALA A 123 1.55 13.07 1.77
CA ALA A 123 1.78 13.45 3.16
C ALA A 123 2.78 12.51 3.85
N CYS A 124 2.61 11.19 3.70
CA CYS A 124 3.52 10.21 4.26
C CYS A 124 4.91 10.27 3.62
N SER A 125 5.00 10.42 2.28
CA SER A 125 6.30 10.55 1.60
C SER A 125 7.02 11.82 2.07
N ARG A 126 6.32 12.97 2.12
CA ARG A 126 6.87 14.23 2.60
C ARG A 126 7.42 14.14 4.03
N ALA A 127 6.70 13.45 4.91
CA ALA A 127 7.13 13.26 6.30
C ALA A 127 8.32 12.27 6.42
N SER A 128 8.32 11.19 5.62
CA SER A 128 9.29 10.09 5.75
C SER A 128 10.64 10.36 5.07
N ILE A 129 10.64 11.09 3.95
CA ILE A 129 11.87 11.33 3.16
C ILE A 129 13.00 11.94 4.00
N PRO A 130 12.78 12.99 4.84
CA PRO A 130 13.87 13.53 5.66
C PRO A 130 14.48 12.50 6.63
N ALA A 131 13.67 11.62 7.22
CA ALA A 131 14.13 10.57 8.11
C ALA A 131 14.96 9.51 7.35
N MET A 132 14.53 9.12 6.14
CA MET A 132 15.26 8.19 5.28
C MET A 132 16.61 8.77 4.82
N LEU A 133 16.64 10.06 4.45
CA LEU A 133 17.89 10.74 4.11
C LEU A 133 18.85 10.79 5.30
N GLY A 134 18.34 11.03 6.50
CA GLY A 134 19.13 10.98 7.74
C GLY A 134 19.63 9.57 8.09
N ALA A 135 18.93 8.53 7.65
CA ALA A 135 19.32 7.13 7.81
C ALA A 135 20.32 6.65 6.75
N GLY A 136 20.68 7.49 5.78
CA GLY A 136 21.61 7.15 4.69
C GLY A 136 20.95 6.46 3.50
N GLY A 137 19.62 6.39 3.44
CA GLY A 137 18.88 5.81 2.32
C GLY A 137 17.57 5.17 2.72
N GLY A 138 16.83 4.66 1.73
CA GLY A 138 15.56 4.01 2.01
C GLY A 138 14.79 3.56 0.77
N SER A 139 13.61 2.97 1.01
CA SER A 139 12.71 2.52 -0.04
C SER A 139 11.27 2.97 0.22
N ILE A 140 10.66 3.59 -0.78
CA ILE A 140 9.24 3.94 -0.80
C ILE A 140 8.54 3.01 -1.79
N VAL A 141 7.52 2.29 -1.34
CA VAL A 141 6.66 1.47 -2.20
C VAL A 141 5.24 1.97 -2.13
N ASN A 142 4.73 2.46 -3.27
CA ASN A 142 3.37 2.98 -3.38
C ASN A 142 2.45 1.92 -3.97
N VAL A 143 1.28 1.72 -3.38
CA VAL A 143 0.26 0.79 -3.92
C VAL A 143 -0.69 1.57 -4.83
N ALA A 144 -0.46 1.42 -6.15
CA ALA A 144 -1.33 1.96 -7.19
C ALA A 144 -2.48 0.98 -7.52
N SER A 145 -2.74 0.70 -8.79
CA SER A 145 -3.72 -0.28 -9.28
C SER A 145 -3.60 -0.38 -10.80
N ILE A 146 -3.99 -1.51 -11.39
CA ILE A 146 -4.20 -1.61 -12.83
C ILE A 146 -5.24 -0.60 -13.35
N ALA A 147 -6.11 -0.08 -12.48
CA ALA A 147 -7.05 1.01 -12.82
C ALA A 147 -6.35 2.30 -13.31
N ALA A 148 -5.06 2.46 -13.04
CA ALA A 148 -4.25 3.55 -13.60
C ALA A 148 -3.98 3.38 -15.11
N SER A 149 -4.09 2.17 -15.63
CA SER A 149 -3.74 1.81 -17.02
C SER A 149 -4.93 1.29 -17.83
N VAL A 150 -6.00 0.82 -17.17
CA VAL A 150 -7.21 0.30 -17.81
C VAL A 150 -8.48 0.89 -17.19
N CYS A 151 -9.56 0.97 -17.96
CA CYS A 151 -10.81 1.62 -17.55
C CYS A 151 -11.64 0.76 -16.60
N ILE A 152 -11.21 0.64 -15.33
CA ILE A 152 -11.93 -0.07 -14.26
C ILE A 152 -11.93 0.75 -12.97
N GLY A 153 -12.82 0.42 -12.03
CA GLY A 153 -12.83 0.98 -10.67
C GLY A 153 -13.39 2.41 -10.54
N GLY A 154 -13.93 2.98 -11.62
CA GLY A 154 -14.49 4.32 -11.64
C GLY A 154 -13.46 5.45 -11.83
N ALA A 155 -13.94 6.60 -12.33
CA ALA A 155 -13.08 7.70 -12.81
C ALA A 155 -12.22 8.33 -11.70
N ALA A 156 -12.79 8.58 -10.52
CA ALA A 156 -12.06 9.17 -9.40
C ALA A 156 -10.95 8.22 -8.89
N TYR A 157 -11.27 6.92 -8.79
CA TYR A 157 -10.30 5.90 -8.37
C TYR A 157 -9.15 5.79 -9.39
N ALA A 158 -9.48 5.66 -10.67
CA ALA A 158 -8.48 5.59 -11.75
C ALA A 158 -7.58 6.84 -11.78
N ALA A 159 -8.17 8.03 -11.66
CA ALA A 159 -7.41 9.28 -11.58
C ALA A 159 -6.44 9.29 -10.38
N SER A 160 -6.91 8.89 -9.18
CA SER A 160 -6.07 8.83 -7.99
C SER A 160 -4.89 7.87 -8.17
N LYS A 161 -5.14 6.68 -8.75
CA LYS A 161 -4.11 5.64 -8.94
C LYS A 161 -3.13 5.99 -10.08
N GLY A 162 -3.60 6.65 -11.15
CA GLY A 162 -2.74 7.20 -12.19
C GLY A 162 -1.82 8.31 -11.67
N ALA A 163 -2.34 9.19 -10.81
CA ALA A 163 -1.55 10.25 -10.19
C ALA A 163 -0.43 9.68 -9.30
N ILE A 164 -0.65 8.56 -8.58
CA ILE A 164 0.38 7.88 -7.78
C ILE A 164 1.54 7.42 -8.66
N LEU A 165 1.29 6.87 -9.85
CA LEU A 165 2.35 6.46 -10.78
C LEU A 165 3.21 7.65 -11.21
N SER A 166 2.57 8.76 -11.61
CA SER A 166 3.27 9.97 -12.01
C SER A 166 4.10 10.55 -10.86
N TYR A 167 3.51 10.65 -9.66
CA TYR A 167 4.18 11.12 -8.45
C TYR A 167 5.39 10.25 -8.10
N THR A 168 5.24 8.92 -8.18
CA THR A 168 6.34 7.98 -7.88
C THR A 168 7.52 8.20 -8.80
N ARG A 169 7.29 8.34 -10.12
CA ARG A 169 8.36 8.62 -11.09
C ARG A 169 9.08 9.93 -10.80
N HIS A 170 8.33 10.94 -10.36
CA HIS A 170 8.90 12.25 -10.02
C HIS A 170 9.82 12.16 -8.81
N ILE A 171 9.33 11.63 -7.67
CA ILE A 171 10.16 11.52 -6.46
C ILE A 171 11.32 10.52 -6.64
N ALA A 172 11.16 9.46 -7.44
CA ALA A 172 12.23 8.54 -7.77
C ALA A 172 13.42 9.26 -8.41
N ARG A 173 13.14 10.14 -9.39
CA ARG A 173 14.17 10.96 -10.04
C ARG A 173 14.86 11.93 -9.07
N GLU A 174 14.08 12.58 -8.19
CA GLU A 174 14.63 13.54 -7.21
C GLU A 174 15.53 12.87 -6.17
N LEU A 175 15.23 11.62 -5.81
CA LEU A 175 15.84 10.93 -4.69
C LEU A 175 16.92 9.93 -5.10
N ALA A 176 17.02 9.55 -6.37
CA ALA A 176 17.94 8.51 -6.84
C ALA A 176 19.41 8.74 -6.44
N GLY A 177 19.89 9.97 -6.57
CA GLY A 177 21.25 10.35 -6.15
C GLY A 177 21.44 10.51 -4.63
N ARG A 178 20.43 10.16 -3.84
CA ARG A 178 20.40 10.28 -2.37
C ARG A 178 20.08 8.96 -1.68
N GLU A 179 20.31 7.85 -2.36
CA GLU A 179 20.10 6.48 -1.87
C GLU A 179 18.65 6.17 -1.40
N VAL A 180 17.67 6.93 -1.89
CA VAL A 180 16.25 6.65 -1.64
C VAL A 180 15.58 6.28 -2.95
N ARG A 181 15.02 5.06 -2.99
CA ARG A 181 14.27 4.53 -4.13
C ARG A 181 12.77 4.73 -3.94
N ALA A 182 12.03 4.89 -5.03
CA ALA A 182 10.57 4.94 -5.00
C ALA A 182 9.99 4.15 -6.17
N ASN A 183 9.12 3.18 -5.88
CA ASN A 183 8.48 2.31 -6.87
C ASN A 183 6.99 2.14 -6.59
N CYS A 184 6.25 1.62 -7.56
CA CYS A 184 4.84 1.25 -7.44
C CYS A 184 4.64 -0.25 -7.57
N VAL A 185 3.66 -0.78 -6.81
CA VAL A 185 2.98 -2.05 -7.10
C VAL A 185 1.58 -1.73 -7.57
N SER A 186 1.14 -2.32 -8.68
CA SER A 186 -0.20 -2.16 -9.24
C SER A 186 -0.95 -3.49 -9.21
N PRO A 187 -1.79 -3.72 -8.17
CA PRO A 187 -2.61 -4.91 -8.07
C PRO A 187 -3.68 -4.99 -9.16
N GLY A 188 -3.95 -6.21 -9.65
CA GLY A 188 -5.11 -6.55 -10.46
C GLY A 188 -6.33 -6.92 -9.62
N PHE A 189 -7.10 -7.93 -10.08
CA PHE A 189 -8.19 -8.50 -9.29
C PHE A 189 -7.64 -9.39 -8.18
N MET A 190 -7.88 -8.97 -6.93
CA MET A 190 -7.33 -9.59 -5.73
C MET A 190 -8.45 -9.97 -4.75
N ARG A 191 -8.28 -11.05 -4.00
CA ARG A 191 -9.15 -11.41 -2.88
C ARG A 191 -8.85 -10.49 -1.70
N THR A 192 -9.72 -9.51 -1.47
CA THR A 192 -9.65 -8.57 -0.35
C THR A 192 -11.06 -8.19 0.08
N PRO A 193 -11.29 -7.67 1.29
CA PRO A 193 -12.59 -7.16 1.71
C PRO A 193 -13.21 -6.14 0.72
N MET A 194 -12.37 -5.36 0.05
CA MET A 194 -12.78 -4.41 -1.00
C MET A 194 -13.34 -5.12 -2.24
N THR A 195 -12.78 -6.27 -2.63
CA THR A 195 -13.12 -6.98 -3.87
C THR A 195 -14.19 -8.04 -3.65
N THR A 196 -14.20 -8.70 -2.50
CA THR A 196 -15.20 -9.71 -2.16
C THR A 196 -16.61 -9.12 -2.03
N GLY A 197 -16.71 -7.85 -1.63
CA GLY A 197 -18.00 -7.24 -1.31
C GLY A 197 -18.48 -7.58 0.11
N GLU A 198 -17.59 -8.06 0.97
CA GLU A 198 -17.86 -8.34 2.38
C GLU A 198 -18.56 -7.16 3.07
N ARG A 199 -18.05 -5.93 2.81
CA ARG A 199 -18.66 -4.69 3.32
C ARG A 199 -19.97 -4.29 2.65
N SER A 200 -20.37 -4.99 1.58
CA SER A 200 -21.62 -4.76 0.83
C SER A 200 -22.72 -5.76 1.22
N GLY A 201 -22.49 -6.59 2.25
CA GLY A 201 -23.47 -7.54 2.75
C GLY A 201 -23.71 -8.77 1.85
N LEU A 202 -22.79 -9.06 0.92
CA LEU A 202 -22.87 -10.29 0.12
C LEU A 202 -22.61 -11.52 0.98
N THR A 203 -23.35 -12.58 0.72
CA THR A 203 -23.13 -13.91 1.30
C THR A 203 -21.81 -14.52 0.80
N ASP A 204 -21.24 -15.47 1.53
CA ASP A 204 -20.00 -16.15 1.14
C ASP A 204 -20.10 -16.77 -0.26
N VAL A 205 -21.27 -17.32 -0.62
CA VAL A 205 -21.50 -17.89 -1.95
C VAL A 205 -21.46 -16.85 -3.04
N GLU A 206 -22.06 -15.68 -2.79
CA GLU A 206 -22.03 -14.56 -3.75
C GLU A 206 -20.62 -13.95 -3.87
N GLN A 207 -19.87 -13.89 -2.78
CA GLN A 207 -18.47 -13.44 -2.77
C GLN A 207 -17.60 -14.39 -3.62
N GLU A 208 -17.71 -15.71 -3.44
CA GLU A 208 -16.97 -16.69 -4.23
C GLU A 208 -17.36 -16.63 -5.71
N ALA A 209 -18.65 -16.55 -6.03
CA ALA A 209 -19.11 -16.42 -7.42
C ALA A 209 -18.56 -15.15 -8.09
N ARG A 210 -18.46 -14.05 -7.35
CA ARG A 210 -17.85 -12.79 -7.83
C ARG A 210 -16.36 -12.96 -8.09
N LEU A 211 -15.62 -13.60 -7.18
CA LEU A 211 -14.19 -13.86 -7.35
C LEU A 211 -13.92 -14.80 -8.54
N ASP A 212 -14.75 -15.83 -8.73
CA ASP A 212 -14.66 -16.72 -9.88
C ASP A 212 -14.91 -15.96 -11.20
N ALA A 213 -15.89 -15.06 -11.22
CA ALA A 213 -16.14 -14.22 -12.39
C ALA A 213 -14.91 -13.35 -12.74
N PHE A 214 -14.27 -12.72 -11.75
CA PHE A 214 -13.03 -11.99 -11.96
C PHE A 214 -11.89 -12.91 -12.39
N GLY A 215 -11.74 -14.07 -11.78
CA GLY A 215 -10.71 -15.04 -12.14
C GLY A 215 -10.77 -15.48 -13.61
N ARG A 216 -11.98 -15.61 -14.18
CA ARG A 216 -12.16 -15.92 -15.62
C ARG A 216 -11.64 -14.84 -16.55
N LEU A 217 -11.59 -13.58 -16.09
CA LEU A 217 -11.05 -12.46 -16.85
C LEU A 217 -9.52 -12.42 -16.84
N VAL A 218 -8.87 -13.08 -15.89
CA VAL A 218 -7.42 -13.08 -15.72
C VAL A 218 -6.80 -14.22 -16.51
N PRO A 219 -5.71 -14.00 -17.28
CA PRO A 219 -5.01 -15.08 -18.00
C PRO A 219 -4.55 -16.23 -17.11
N MET A 220 -4.08 -15.96 -15.89
CA MET A 220 -3.73 -17.00 -14.89
C MET A 220 -4.93 -17.73 -14.27
N ARG A 221 -6.16 -17.41 -14.70
CA ARG A 221 -7.42 -18.10 -14.31
C ARG A 221 -7.70 -18.12 -12.82
N ARG A 222 -7.17 -17.19 -12.08
CA ARG A 222 -7.47 -16.95 -10.66
C ARG A 222 -7.37 -15.46 -10.33
N VAL A 223 -8.02 -15.04 -9.28
CA VAL A 223 -7.69 -13.77 -8.61
C VAL A 223 -6.42 -13.93 -7.79
N GLY A 224 -5.70 -12.84 -7.58
CA GLY A 224 -4.53 -12.83 -6.69
C GLY A 224 -4.95 -12.79 -5.21
N THR A 225 -3.97 -12.98 -4.34
CA THR A 225 -4.10 -12.93 -2.88
C THR A 225 -3.37 -11.71 -2.32
N ALA A 226 -3.64 -11.38 -1.05
CA ALA A 226 -2.89 -10.35 -0.36
C ALA A 226 -1.39 -10.69 -0.25
N ASP A 227 -1.04 -11.97 -0.15
CA ASP A 227 0.35 -12.42 -0.10
C ASP A 227 1.07 -12.24 -1.45
N ASP A 228 0.38 -12.37 -2.60
CA ASP A 228 0.96 -12.05 -3.91
C ASP A 228 1.45 -10.60 -3.96
N ILE A 229 0.67 -9.67 -3.40
CA ILE A 229 1.02 -8.25 -3.30
C ILE A 229 2.12 -8.02 -2.26
N ALA A 230 2.03 -8.62 -1.08
CA ALA A 230 3.03 -8.50 -0.03
C ALA A 230 4.42 -8.97 -0.48
N ASN A 231 4.48 -10.02 -1.30
CA ASN A 231 5.74 -10.53 -1.88
C ASN A 231 6.35 -9.52 -2.88
N ALA A 232 5.54 -8.89 -3.71
CA ALA A 232 6.00 -7.86 -4.66
C ALA A 232 6.49 -6.60 -3.91
N ILE A 233 5.77 -6.17 -2.87
CA ILE A 233 6.18 -5.05 -2.01
C ILE A 233 7.48 -5.38 -1.29
N LEU A 234 7.61 -6.59 -0.73
CA LEU A 234 8.83 -7.06 -0.09
C LEU A 234 10.05 -6.98 -1.03
N PHE A 235 9.91 -7.47 -2.26
CA PHE A 235 10.98 -7.41 -3.24
C PHE A 235 11.42 -5.95 -3.49
N LEU A 236 10.49 -5.04 -3.78
CA LEU A 236 10.81 -3.64 -4.04
C LEU A 236 11.35 -2.90 -2.81
N ALA A 237 10.99 -3.33 -1.60
CA ALA A 237 11.49 -2.76 -0.35
C ALA A 237 12.89 -3.25 0.02
N SER A 238 13.27 -4.45 -0.43
CA SER A 238 14.55 -5.09 -0.10
C SER A 238 15.72 -4.56 -0.92
N ASP A 239 16.95 -4.92 -0.51
CA ASP A 239 18.18 -4.57 -1.22
C ASP A 239 18.34 -5.34 -2.55
N GLU A 240 17.53 -6.40 -2.78
CA GLU A 240 17.45 -7.08 -4.09
C GLU A 240 16.97 -6.14 -5.22
N ALA A 241 16.29 -5.06 -4.88
CA ALA A 241 15.81 -4.04 -5.80
C ALA A 241 16.68 -2.76 -5.78
N GLU A 242 17.94 -2.83 -5.38
CA GLU A 242 18.81 -1.65 -5.18
C GLU A 242 18.97 -0.79 -6.44
N TYR A 243 18.92 -1.40 -7.64
CA TYR A 243 19.01 -0.69 -8.93
C TYR A 243 17.66 -0.45 -9.60
N ILE A 244 16.54 -0.57 -8.84
CA ILE A 244 15.18 -0.40 -9.35
C ILE A 244 14.54 0.82 -8.68
N THR A 245 14.28 1.88 -9.47
CA THR A 245 13.55 3.07 -8.99
C THR A 245 12.69 3.66 -10.12
N GLY A 246 11.56 4.28 -9.77
CA GLY A 246 10.60 4.87 -10.71
C GLY A 246 9.74 3.86 -11.47
N GLN A 247 9.77 2.57 -11.09
CA GLN A 247 9.10 1.50 -11.82
C GLN A 247 7.69 1.20 -11.26
N GLU A 248 6.85 0.70 -12.16
CA GLU A 248 5.55 0.09 -11.84
C GLU A 248 5.67 -1.42 -12.02
N LEU A 249 5.42 -2.17 -10.95
CA LEU A 249 5.32 -3.63 -11.00
C LEU A 249 3.85 -4.04 -11.01
N LEU A 250 3.37 -4.50 -12.15
CA LEU A 250 2.03 -5.07 -12.30
C LEU A 250 1.97 -6.44 -11.63
N VAL A 251 0.99 -6.64 -10.74
CA VAL A 251 0.72 -7.92 -10.09
C VAL A 251 -0.75 -8.25 -10.34
N ASP A 252 -1.05 -8.72 -11.54
CA ASP A 252 -2.40 -8.79 -12.11
C ASP A 252 -2.73 -10.12 -12.82
N GLY A 253 -1.81 -11.10 -12.76
CA GLY A 253 -1.96 -12.37 -13.45
C GLY A 253 -2.03 -12.26 -14.97
N GLY A 254 -1.46 -11.17 -15.54
CA GLY A 254 -1.42 -10.91 -16.97
C GLY A 254 -2.66 -10.16 -17.50
N TYR A 255 -3.47 -9.59 -16.63
CA TYR A 255 -4.73 -8.94 -17.05
C TYR A 255 -4.51 -7.77 -18.04
N VAL A 256 -3.50 -6.93 -17.80
CA VAL A 256 -3.26 -5.74 -18.63
C VAL A 256 -2.68 -6.08 -20.01
N VAL A 257 -2.00 -7.22 -20.16
CA VAL A 257 -1.33 -7.62 -21.40
C VAL A 257 -2.13 -8.60 -22.27
N ARG A 258 -3.38 -8.86 -21.93
CA ARG A 258 -4.28 -9.74 -22.68
C ARG A 258 -4.85 -9.06 -23.93
#